data_71d1ec3457f151f95f0df3bdc6f89101
#
_entry.id   71d1ec3457f151f95f0df3bdc6f89101
#
_cell.length_a   1.000
_cell.length_b   1.000
_cell.length_c   1.000
_cell.angle_alpha   90.00
_cell.angle_beta   90.00
_cell.angle_gamma   90.00
#
_symmetry.space_group_name_H-M   'P 1'
#
loop_
_entity.id
_entity.type
_entity.pdbx_description
1 polymer ?
#
loop_
_entity_poly.entity_id
_entity_poly.type
_entity_poly.pdbx_seq_one_letter_code
_entity_poly.pdbx_strand_id
1 'polypeptide(L)'
;MLQQIDEIQGIGLHLDLVLRRIQDAYLRKFEALGAEMTIEQWVILHRIYELGEEASQREIVRSNFRNRATTSRVIGGLERKGWIKKTRFEGDQKRFKLELTREGQQIIDLVLPHALQLRKLAVQNMDVLEFETFLRVLDQIGENYSYEG
;
A
#
# COMPACT_ATOMS: atom_id res chain seq x y z
N MET A 1 24.39 -22.82 12.79
CA MET A 1 23.73 -21.69 12.09
C MET A 1 22.77 -22.14 10.99
N LEU A 2 23.20 -22.97 10.06
CA LEU A 2 22.28 -23.52 9.01
C LEU A 2 21.17 -24.40 9.60
N GLN A 3 21.44 -25.22 10.61
CA GLN A 3 20.44 -26.04 11.31
C GLN A 3 19.34 -25.20 11.97
N GLN A 4 19.68 -24.03 12.52
CA GLN A 4 18.69 -23.12 13.10
C GLN A 4 17.79 -22.46 12.05
N ILE A 5 18.29 -22.32 10.83
CA ILE A 5 17.52 -21.77 9.70
C ILE A 5 16.52 -22.81 9.18
N ASP A 6 16.89 -24.08 9.17
CA ASP A 6 15.99 -25.18 8.77
C ASP A 6 14.85 -25.41 9.78
N GLU A 7 15.07 -25.07 11.04
CA GLU A 7 14.04 -25.11 12.09
C GLU A 7 13.07 -23.92 12.03
N ILE A 8 13.44 -22.81 11.39
CA ILE A 8 12.55 -21.68 11.10
C ILE A 8 11.71 -22.09 9.87
N GLN A 9 10.52 -22.59 10.12
CA GLN A 9 9.57 -22.96 9.07
C GLN A 9 9.45 -21.86 8.01
N GLY A 10 10.26 -21.92 6.97
CA GLY A 10 10.26 -21.07 5.79
C GLY A 10 10.00 -19.58 6.04
N ILE A 11 10.95 -18.72 5.72
CA ILE A 11 10.83 -17.26 5.89
C ILE A 11 9.56 -16.70 5.21
N GLY A 12 9.16 -17.27 4.07
CA GLY A 12 7.97 -16.86 3.34
C GLY A 12 6.68 -17.04 4.15
N LEU A 13 6.53 -18.17 4.85
CA LEU A 13 5.38 -18.40 5.72
C LEU A 13 5.37 -17.42 6.90
N HIS A 14 6.53 -17.18 7.50
CA HIS A 14 6.64 -16.24 8.61
C HIS A 14 6.26 -14.80 8.19
N LEU A 15 6.76 -14.37 7.05
CA LEU A 15 6.40 -13.05 6.47
C LEU A 15 4.91 -12.96 6.15
N ASP A 16 4.32 -14.02 5.58
CA ASP A 16 2.88 -14.07 5.28
C ASP A 16 2.03 -13.95 6.55
N LEU A 17 2.38 -14.67 7.60
CA LEU A 17 1.67 -14.59 8.89
C LEU A 17 1.74 -13.19 9.50
N VAL A 18 2.92 -12.55 9.48
CA VAL A 18 3.08 -11.18 9.97
C VAL A 18 2.29 -10.20 9.12
N LEU A 19 2.35 -10.32 7.78
CA LEU A 19 1.60 -9.48 6.87
C LEU A 19 0.09 -9.58 7.10
N ARG A 20 -0.44 -10.78 7.30
CA ARG A 20 -1.86 -10.99 7.62
C ARG A 20 -2.26 -10.28 8.90
N ARG A 21 -1.45 -10.34 9.96
CA ARG A 21 -1.71 -9.61 11.21
C ARG A 21 -1.77 -8.10 10.99
N ILE A 22 -0.86 -7.55 10.19
CA ILE A 22 -0.86 -6.14 9.83
C ILE A 22 -2.14 -5.78 9.06
N GLN A 23 -2.47 -6.55 8.03
CA GLN A 23 -3.66 -6.33 7.21
C GLN A 23 -4.94 -6.43 8.04
N ASP A 24 -5.06 -7.41 8.92
CA ASP A 24 -6.20 -7.56 9.82
C ASP A 24 -6.36 -6.35 10.74
N ALA A 25 -5.27 -5.78 11.24
CA ALA A 25 -5.32 -4.58 12.05
C ALA A 25 -5.89 -3.38 11.26
N TYR A 26 -5.47 -3.20 10.01
CA TYR A 26 -6.02 -2.16 9.12
C TYR A 26 -7.51 -2.40 8.83
N LEU A 27 -7.89 -3.63 8.46
CA LEU A 27 -9.28 -3.96 8.14
C LEU A 27 -10.21 -3.76 9.33
N ARG A 28 -9.80 -4.17 10.53
CA ARG A 28 -10.58 -3.89 11.75
C ARG A 28 -10.73 -2.39 12.00
N LYS A 29 -9.69 -1.60 11.71
CA LYS A 29 -9.76 -0.15 11.86
C LYS A 29 -10.72 0.45 10.83
N PHE A 30 -10.66 0.04 9.59
CA PHE A 30 -11.59 0.51 8.55
C PHE A 30 -13.04 0.22 8.94
N GLU A 31 -13.30 -1.01 9.39
CA GLU A 31 -14.63 -1.40 9.86
C GLU A 31 -15.10 -0.52 11.04
N ALA A 32 -14.24 -0.32 12.05
CA ALA A 32 -14.56 0.52 13.21
C ALA A 32 -14.85 1.98 12.84
N LEU A 33 -14.24 2.48 11.77
CA LEU A 33 -14.46 3.84 11.26
C LEU A 33 -15.64 3.93 10.28
N GLY A 34 -16.26 2.82 9.93
CA GLY A 34 -17.30 2.77 8.90
C GLY A 34 -16.75 3.02 7.48
N ALA A 35 -15.46 2.85 7.27
CA ALA A 35 -14.81 2.98 5.97
C ALA A 35 -14.81 1.63 5.27
N GLU A 36 -15.78 1.40 4.40
CA GLU A 36 -15.90 0.15 3.64
C GLU A 36 -14.91 0.14 2.47
N MET A 37 -13.72 -0.42 2.71
CA MET A 37 -12.68 -0.53 1.68
C MET A 37 -11.73 -1.70 1.93
N THR A 38 -11.05 -2.11 0.87
CA THR A 38 -9.97 -3.11 0.91
C THR A 38 -8.63 -2.46 1.21
N ILE A 39 -7.64 -3.28 1.56
CA ILE A 39 -6.25 -2.82 1.73
C ILE A 39 -5.72 -2.22 0.42
N GLU A 40 -5.97 -2.87 -0.72
CA GLU A 40 -5.53 -2.38 -2.03
C GLU A 40 -6.15 -1.03 -2.37
N GLN A 41 -7.42 -0.83 -2.06
CA GLN A 41 -8.10 0.46 -2.25
C GLN A 41 -7.47 1.55 -1.39
N TRP A 42 -7.16 1.26 -0.13
CA TRP A 42 -6.48 2.20 0.75
C TRP A 42 -5.09 2.58 0.22
N VAL A 43 -4.30 1.59 -0.16
CA VAL A 43 -2.93 1.82 -0.69
C VAL A 43 -2.96 2.77 -1.89
N ILE A 44 -3.85 2.52 -2.85
CA ILE A 44 -3.94 3.35 -4.07
C ILE A 44 -4.53 4.72 -3.75
N LEU A 45 -5.59 4.80 -2.95
CA LEU A 45 -6.19 6.07 -2.55
C LEU A 45 -5.18 6.97 -1.82
N HIS A 46 -4.42 6.40 -0.90
CA HIS A 46 -3.37 7.10 -0.17
C HIS A 46 -2.24 7.55 -1.10
N ARG A 47 -1.87 6.73 -2.07
CA ARG A 47 -0.84 7.09 -3.06
C ARG A 47 -1.30 8.27 -3.94
N ILE A 48 -2.54 8.28 -4.36
CA ILE A 48 -3.12 9.42 -5.10
C ILE A 48 -3.06 10.69 -4.26
N TYR A 49 -3.41 10.58 -2.98
CA TYR A 49 -3.31 11.70 -2.03
C TYR A 49 -1.87 12.23 -1.91
N GLU A 50 -0.88 11.34 -1.76
CA GLU A 50 0.53 11.73 -1.64
C GLU A 50 1.08 12.41 -2.90
N LEU A 51 0.71 11.90 -4.08
CA LEU A 51 1.16 12.46 -5.35
C LEU A 51 0.45 13.77 -5.70
N GLY A 52 -0.75 14.01 -5.19
CA GLY A 52 -1.50 15.23 -5.43
C GLY A 52 -1.66 15.53 -6.92
N GLU A 53 -1.21 16.70 -7.34
CA GLU A 53 -1.31 17.14 -8.75
C GLU A 53 -0.54 16.26 -9.75
N GLU A 54 0.44 15.50 -9.28
CA GLU A 54 1.26 14.59 -10.10
C GLU A 54 0.66 13.19 -10.23
N ALA A 55 -0.49 12.92 -9.62
CA ALA A 55 -1.11 11.61 -9.65
C ALA A 55 -1.62 11.26 -11.05
N SER A 56 -0.88 10.42 -11.78
CA SER A 56 -1.31 9.84 -13.04
C SER A 56 -1.63 8.36 -12.88
N GLN A 57 -2.58 7.87 -13.67
CA GLN A 57 -2.88 6.43 -13.68
C GLN A 57 -1.64 5.61 -14.04
N ARG A 58 -0.84 6.09 -15.00
CA ARG A 58 0.41 5.45 -15.42
C ARG A 58 1.40 5.34 -14.26
N GLU A 59 1.59 6.41 -13.48
CA GLU A 59 2.50 6.40 -12.33
C GLU A 59 2.02 5.45 -11.23
N ILE A 60 0.74 5.46 -10.93
CA ILE A 60 0.15 4.54 -9.95
C ILE A 60 0.33 3.09 -10.38
N VAL A 61 0.05 2.76 -11.63
CA VAL A 61 0.24 1.41 -12.18
C VAL A 61 1.70 0.99 -12.11
N ARG A 62 2.63 1.88 -12.48
CA ARG A 62 4.06 1.60 -12.48
C ARG A 62 4.64 1.40 -11.08
N SER A 63 4.23 2.20 -10.12
CA SER A 63 4.76 2.20 -8.76
C SER A 63 4.07 1.23 -7.82
N ASN A 64 2.98 0.58 -8.25
CA ASN A 64 2.27 -0.39 -7.43
C ASN A 64 2.88 -1.79 -7.64
N PHE A 65 3.07 -2.52 -6.53
CA PHE A 65 3.62 -3.88 -6.55
C PHE A 65 2.67 -4.94 -7.12
N ARG A 66 1.43 -4.59 -7.40
CA ARG A 66 0.46 -5.45 -8.07
C ARG A 66 0.61 -5.34 -9.60
N ASN A 67 0.12 -6.34 -10.32
CA ASN A 67 0.14 -6.27 -11.78
C ASN A 67 -0.80 -5.15 -12.28
N ARG A 68 -0.59 -4.75 -13.55
CA ARG A 68 -1.35 -3.67 -14.19
C ARG A 68 -2.87 -3.89 -14.17
N ALA A 69 -3.31 -5.11 -14.48
CA ALA A 69 -4.73 -5.43 -14.54
C ALA A 69 -5.41 -5.30 -13.17
N THR A 70 -4.76 -5.81 -12.11
CA THR A 70 -5.26 -5.69 -10.73
C THR A 70 -5.32 -4.22 -10.29
N THR A 71 -4.27 -3.45 -10.56
CA THR A 71 -4.20 -2.02 -10.21
C THR A 71 -5.29 -1.23 -10.92
N SER A 72 -5.48 -1.44 -12.23
CA SER A 72 -6.53 -0.78 -13.00
C SER A 72 -7.93 -1.12 -12.50
N ARG A 73 -8.16 -2.35 -12.08
CA ARG A 73 -9.43 -2.78 -11.49
C ARG A 73 -9.70 -2.09 -10.16
N VAL A 74 -8.69 -1.94 -9.31
CA VAL A 74 -8.83 -1.23 -8.03
C VAL A 74 -9.12 0.26 -8.26
N ILE A 75 -8.43 0.90 -9.21
CA ILE A 75 -8.70 2.28 -9.63
C ILE A 75 -10.17 2.41 -10.09
N GLY A 76 -10.65 1.50 -10.95
CA GLY A 76 -12.05 1.45 -11.37
C GLY A 76 -13.02 1.32 -10.20
N GLY A 77 -12.68 0.52 -9.19
CA GLY A 77 -13.47 0.39 -7.95
C GLY A 77 -13.55 1.68 -7.15
N LEU A 78 -12.45 2.41 -7.05
CA LEU A 78 -12.41 3.73 -6.39
C LEU A 78 -13.25 4.78 -7.13
N GLU A 79 -13.24 4.75 -8.47
CA GLU A 79 -14.12 5.61 -9.27
C GLU A 79 -15.60 5.29 -9.03
N ARG A 80 -15.97 4.02 -9.04
CA ARG A 80 -17.36 3.58 -8.77
C ARG A 80 -17.85 3.98 -7.38
N LYS A 81 -16.96 3.99 -6.40
CA LYS A 81 -17.26 4.51 -5.05
C LYS A 81 -17.41 6.04 -5.02
N GLY A 82 -16.98 6.72 -6.06
CA GLY A 82 -17.00 8.18 -6.12
C GLY A 82 -15.90 8.84 -5.30
N TRP A 83 -14.82 8.12 -4.96
CA TRP A 83 -13.72 8.66 -4.17
C TRP A 83 -12.62 9.27 -5.02
N ILE A 84 -12.52 8.88 -6.28
CA ILE A 84 -11.62 9.48 -7.27
C ILE A 84 -12.35 9.75 -8.57
N LYS A 85 -11.79 10.62 -9.38
CA LYS A 85 -12.21 10.88 -10.76
C LYS A 85 -11.01 10.87 -11.67
N LYS A 86 -11.20 10.45 -12.92
CA LYS A 86 -10.23 10.58 -14.00
C LYS A 86 -10.46 11.88 -14.75
N THR A 87 -9.38 12.61 -14.94
CA THR A 87 -9.36 13.80 -15.80
C THR A 87 -8.17 13.70 -16.75
N ARG A 88 -8.00 14.67 -17.62
CA ARG A 88 -6.83 14.78 -18.48
C ARG A 88 -5.86 15.80 -17.89
N PHE A 89 -4.55 15.56 -18.07
CA PHE A 89 -3.57 16.60 -17.78
C PHE A 89 -3.73 17.75 -18.76
N GLU A 90 -3.56 18.97 -18.29
CA GLU A 90 -3.55 20.14 -19.13
C GLU A 90 -2.43 20.02 -20.18
N GLY A 91 -2.78 20.18 -21.46
CA GLY A 91 -1.84 20.05 -22.58
C GLY A 91 -1.49 18.61 -22.98
N ASP A 92 -2.02 17.58 -22.30
CA ASP A 92 -1.78 16.18 -22.64
C ASP A 92 -3.08 15.37 -22.64
N GLN A 93 -3.64 15.15 -23.80
CA GLN A 93 -4.89 14.41 -24.02
C GLN A 93 -4.75 12.89 -23.85
N LYS A 94 -3.51 12.36 -23.74
CA LYS A 94 -3.25 10.92 -23.67
C LYS A 94 -3.06 10.42 -22.22
N ARG A 95 -2.74 11.32 -21.30
CA ARG A 95 -2.49 10.97 -19.89
C ARG A 95 -3.74 11.21 -19.05
N PHE A 96 -4.13 10.18 -18.28
CA PHE A 96 -5.16 10.32 -17.26
C PHE A 96 -4.55 10.78 -15.95
N LYS A 97 -5.12 11.85 -15.41
CA LYS A 97 -4.89 12.31 -14.05
C LYS A 97 -5.93 11.68 -13.13
N LEU A 98 -5.49 11.24 -11.98
CA LEU A 98 -6.36 10.75 -10.91
C LEU A 98 -6.47 11.80 -9.82
N GLU A 99 -7.68 12.20 -9.52
CA GLU A 99 -7.95 13.23 -8.53
C GLU A 99 -8.89 12.69 -7.45
N LEU A 100 -8.61 13.05 -6.20
CA LEU A 100 -9.57 12.81 -5.13
C LEU A 100 -10.83 13.67 -5.36
N THR A 101 -11.97 13.06 -5.14
CA THR A 101 -13.22 13.80 -5.00
C THR A 101 -13.30 14.36 -3.58
N ARG A 102 -14.33 15.18 -3.30
CA ARG A 102 -14.63 15.61 -1.94
C ARG A 102 -14.82 14.41 -1.00
N GLU A 103 -15.54 13.41 -1.45
CA GLU A 103 -15.80 12.17 -0.70
C GLU A 103 -14.50 11.39 -0.47
N GLY A 104 -13.64 11.30 -1.48
CA GLY A 104 -12.32 10.67 -1.35
C GLY A 104 -11.43 11.38 -0.34
N GLN A 105 -11.42 12.71 -0.34
CA GLN A 105 -10.68 13.50 0.65
C GLN A 105 -11.23 13.27 2.06
N GLN A 106 -12.54 13.16 2.23
CA GLN A 106 -13.16 12.85 3.51
C GLN A 106 -12.74 11.48 4.04
N ILE A 107 -12.62 10.47 3.18
CA ILE A 107 -12.11 9.15 3.56
C ILE A 107 -10.63 9.23 3.98
N ILE A 108 -9.80 9.96 3.24
CA ILE A 108 -8.41 10.21 3.64
C ILE A 108 -8.34 10.87 5.02
N ASP A 109 -9.10 11.94 5.24
CA ASP A 109 -9.11 12.69 6.50
C ASP A 109 -9.55 11.81 7.68
N LEU A 110 -10.50 10.90 7.44
CA LEU A 110 -10.99 9.95 8.44
C LEU A 110 -9.95 8.88 8.79
N VAL A 111 -9.32 8.29 7.79
CA VAL A 111 -8.51 7.06 7.95
C VAL A 111 -7.04 7.37 8.23
N LEU A 112 -6.47 8.41 7.60
CA LEU A 112 -5.03 8.68 7.65
C LEU A 112 -4.47 8.80 9.08
N PRO A 113 -5.10 9.52 10.03
CA PRO A 113 -4.58 9.59 11.40
C PRO A 113 -4.43 8.21 12.05
N HIS A 114 -5.37 7.32 11.81
CA HIS A 114 -5.36 5.96 12.34
C HIS A 114 -4.33 5.07 11.62
N ALA A 115 -4.18 5.23 10.30
CA ALA A 115 -3.14 4.55 9.54
C ALA A 115 -1.73 4.93 10.01
N LEU A 116 -1.51 6.21 10.34
CA LEU A 116 -0.24 6.68 10.91
C LEU A 116 0.03 6.06 12.29
N GLN A 117 -0.99 5.90 13.12
CA GLN A 117 -0.87 5.20 14.40
C GLN A 117 -0.50 3.72 14.22
N LEU A 118 -1.11 3.04 13.26
CA LEU A 118 -0.78 1.65 12.93
C LEU A 118 0.65 1.50 12.42
N ARG A 119 1.15 2.46 11.63
CA ARG A 119 2.56 2.50 11.20
C ARG A 119 3.52 2.63 12.38
N LYS A 120 3.20 3.50 13.34
CA LYS A 120 4.01 3.63 14.57
C LYS A 120 3.99 2.36 15.41
N LEU A 121 2.85 1.68 15.45
CA LEU A 121 2.73 0.40 16.16
C LEU A 121 3.68 -0.66 15.59
N ALA A 122 3.88 -0.68 14.27
CA ALA A 122 4.75 -1.64 13.60
C ALA A 122 6.21 -1.59 14.10
N VAL A 123 6.68 -0.42 14.52
CA VAL A 123 8.07 -0.21 14.98
C VAL A 123 8.16 0.02 16.50
N GLN A 124 7.09 -0.25 17.23
CA GLN A 124 7.06 -0.12 18.68
C GLN A 124 8.11 -1.04 19.31
N ASN A 125 8.87 -0.52 20.27
CA ASN A 125 9.97 -1.20 20.96
C ASN A 125 11.17 -1.55 20.07
N MET A 126 11.32 -0.89 18.92
CA MET A 126 12.49 -0.99 18.07
C MET A 126 13.24 0.34 18.07
N ASP A 127 14.57 0.26 18.07
CA ASP A 127 15.38 1.45 17.79
C ASP A 127 15.56 1.65 16.27
N VAL A 128 16.13 2.79 15.88
CA VAL A 128 16.33 3.14 14.47
C VAL A 128 17.23 2.14 13.77
N LEU A 129 18.30 1.68 14.43
CA LEU A 129 19.26 0.73 13.86
C LEU A 129 18.62 -0.63 13.59
N GLU A 130 17.81 -1.13 14.53
CA GLU A 130 17.06 -2.38 14.36
C GLU A 130 16.13 -2.31 13.16
N PHE A 131 15.39 -1.20 13.01
CA PHE A 131 14.49 -1.01 11.90
C PHE A 131 15.21 -0.88 10.55
N GLU A 132 16.28 -0.11 10.48
CA GLU A 132 17.12 0.01 9.26
C GLU A 132 17.73 -1.34 8.88
N THR A 133 18.21 -2.11 9.85
CA THR A 133 18.76 -3.46 9.65
C THR A 133 17.66 -4.39 9.10
N PHE A 134 16.48 -4.34 9.67
CA PHE A 134 15.33 -5.13 9.20
C PHE A 134 14.99 -4.84 7.74
N LEU A 135 14.89 -3.56 7.35
CA LEU A 135 14.62 -3.18 5.97
C LEU A 135 15.72 -3.67 5.02
N ARG A 136 16.98 -3.49 5.39
CA ARG A 136 18.12 -4.00 4.61
C ARG A 136 18.07 -5.52 4.41
N VAL A 137 17.71 -6.26 5.46
CA VAL A 137 17.57 -7.72 5.38
C VAL A 137 16.41 -8.13 4.47
N LEU A 138 15.27 -7.44 4.57
CA LEU A 138 14.13 -7.71 3.69
C LEU A 138 14.49 -7.45 2.22
N ASP A 139 15.17 -6.35 1.93
CA ASP A 139 15.62 -6.02 0.57
C ASP A 139 16.56 -7.11 0.04
N GLN A 140 17.51 -7.56 0.87
CA GLN A 140 18.43 -8.64 0.50
C GLN A 140 17.69 -9.96 0.21
N ILE A 141 16.69 -10.31 1.00
CA ILE A 141 15.85 -11.48 0.75
C ILE A 141 15.14 -11.34 -0.60
N GLY A 142 14.56 -10.17 -0.86
CA GLY A 142 13.91 -9.88 -2.14
C GLY A 142 14.86 -10.04 -3.32
N GLU A 143 16.05 -9.46 -3.23
CA GLU A 143 17.10 -9.58 -4.26
C GLU A 143 17.52 -11.03 -4.50
N ASN A 144 17.65 -11.84 -3.44
CA ASN A 144 18.01 -13.25 -3.56
C ASN A 144 17.00 -14.07 -4.37
N TYR A 145 15.74 -13.60 -4.44
CA TYR A 145 14.67 -14.22 -5.22
C TYR A 145 14.40 -13.52 -6.56
N SER A 146 15.14 -12.45 -6.86
CA SER A 146 15.02 -11.80 -8.16
C SER A 146 15.72 -12.67 -9.22
N TYR A 147 14.96 -13.11 -10.21
CA TYR A 147 15.54 -13.78 -11.38
C TYR A 147 16.02 -12.74 -12.37
N GLU A 148 17.29 -12.75 -12.69
CA GLU A 148 17.75 -12.14 -13.92
C GLU A 148 17.18 -12.98 -15.09
N GLY A 149 16.05 -12.51 -15.60
CA GLY A 149 15.42 -13.12 -16.76
C GLY A 149 15.98 -12.60 -18.06
#